data_cd91d39a6162bdb7e4fb7f4bc8aaf605
#
_entry.id   cd91d39a6162bdb7e4fb7f4bc8aaf605
#
_cell.length_a   1.000
_cell.length_b   1.000
_cell.length_c   1.000
_cell.angle_alpha   90.00
_cell.angle_beta   90.00
_cell.angle_gamma   90.00
#
_symmetry.space_group_name_H-M   'P 1'
#
loop_
_entity.id
_entity.type
_entity.pdbx_description
1 polymer ?
#
loop_
_entity_poly.entity_id
_entity_poly.type
_entity_poly.pdbx_seq_one_letter_code
_entity_poly.pdbx_strand_id
1 'polypeptide(L)'
;MNSKMLRSASPAGGGLFFCWWKRGGWKCGRVEVRIGIVEVNFMKSGKRPDPNVIHPIEGYDKEIYVKPTIQNPNILVGDFTYIADSDFESHVTHFYPWSRDKIIIGKFCQIAAGVEFVMNDANHQMNAVSTFPFYTLEGWEMEQPASSDMPFKGDTVIGNDVWIGQNAVVLPGVQIGDGAIIGANSVVGCDVAPYTIVIGNPANVLRKRFDDELIDLLLRFRWWDKSVAEIDSLIPILTCSDLERVREELKARL
;
A
#
# COMPACT_ATOMS: atom_id res chain seq x y z
N MET A 1 26.26 -24.95 -22.13
CA MET A 1 25.37 -26.07 -21.75
C MET A 1 24.21 -25.48 -20.97
N ASN A 2 23.07 -25.19 -21.63
CA ASN A 2 21.89 -24.56 -21.00
C ASN A 2 21.02 -25.67 -20.39
N SER A 3 20.94 -25.73 -19.06
CA SER A 3 19.97 -26.55 -18.34
C SER A 3 18.69 -25.73 -18.11
N LYS A 4 17.59 -26.12 -18.77
CA LYS A 4 16.26 -25.59 -18.43
C LYS A 4 15.76 -26.24 -17.14
N MET A 5 15.58 -25.42 -16.11
CA MET A 5 14.89 -25.85 -14.88
C MET A 5 13.37 -25.69 -15.05
N LEU A 6 12.65 -26.78 -14.87
CA LEU A 6 11.19 -26.77 -14.74
C LEU A 6 10.84 -26.96 -13.25
N ARG A 7 10.08 -26.05 -12.68
CA ARG A 7 9.51 -26.19 -11.33
C ARG A 7 8.08 -26.71 -11.44
N SER A 8 7.79 -27.83 -10.81
CA SER A 8 6.40 -28.27 -10.59
C SER A 8 6.17 -28.44 -9.09
N ALA A 9 5.11 -27.82 -8.58
CA ALA A 9 4.64 -27.98 -7.22
C ALA A 9 3.54 -29.06 -7.20
N SER A 10 3.64 -30.04 -6.31
CA SER A 10 2.62 -31.03 -6.04
C SER A 10 1.83 -30.65 -4.76
N PRO A 11 0.51 -30.81 -4.72
CA PRO A 11 -0.31 -30.30 -3.61
C PRO A 11 -0.41 -31.21 -2.36
N ALA A 12 0.49 -32.14 -2.16
CA ALA A 12 0.46 -32.97 -0.95
C ALA A 12 1.88 -33.33 -0.49
N GLY A 13 2.34 -32.68 0.59
CA GLY A 13 3.53 -33.07 1.35
C GLY A 13 4.82 -32.30 0.94
N GLY A 14 5.35 -31.50 1.87
CA GLY A 14 6.45 -30.57 1.71
C GLY A 14 7.80 -31.19 1.33
N GLY A 15 8.06 -31.33 0.06
CA GLY A 15 9.37 -31.65 -0.50
C GLY A 15 9.51 -31.04 -1.89
N LEU A 16 10.62 -30.35 -2.12
CA LEU A 16 10.99 -29.84 -3.44
C LEU A 16 11.62 -30.98 -4.24
N PHE A 17 11.05 -31.28 -5.40
CA PHE A 17 11.63 -32.21 -6.35
C PHE A 17 12.42 -31.44 -7.39
N PHE A 18 13.70 -31.82 -7.59
CA PHE A 18 14.54 -31.34 -8.67
C PHE A 18 14.69 -32.44 -9.70
N CYS A 19 14.33 -32.16 -10.95
CA CYS A 19 14.57 -33.04 -12.06
C CYS A 19 15.72 -32.48 -12.92
N TRP A 20 16.71 -33.29 -13.22
CA TRP A 20 17.79 -32.93 -14.14
C TRP A 20 17.95 -34.01 -15.23
N TRP A 21 18.33 -33.55 -16.40
CA TRP A 21 18.57 -34.47 -17.53
C TRP A 21 20.02 -34.96 -17.51
N LYS A 22 20.22 -36.27 -17.48
CA LYS A 22 21.54 -36.90 -17.61
C LYS A 22 21.43 -38.05 -18.62
N ARG A 23 22.35 -38.08 -19.58
CA ARG A 23 22.48 -39.04 -20.69
C ARG A 23 21.41 -40.14 -20.70
N GLY A 24 20.34 -39.94 -21.49
CA GLY A 24 19.33 -40.98 -21.78
C GLY A 24 18.06 -40.93 -20.92
N GLY A 25 17.80 -39.91 -20.09
CA GLY A 25 16.54 -39.77 -19.36
C GLY A 25 16.54 -38.74 -18.24
N TRP A 26 15.32 -38.35 -17.84
CA TRP A 26 15.10 -37.49 -16.68
C TRP A 26 15.27 -38.28 -15.39
N LYS A 27 16.11 -37.78 -14.51
CA LYS A 27 16.22 -38.28 -13.13
C LYS A 27 15.66 -37.26 -12.18
N CYS A 28 14.68 -37.66 -11.35
CA CYS A 28 14.10 -36.86 -10.29
C CYS A 28 14.66 -37.36 -8.96
N GLY A 29 15.22 -36.45 -8.17
CA GLY A 29 15.67 -36.71 -6.83
C GLY A 29 14.89 -35.88 -5.82
N ARG A 30 14.52 -36.48 -4.69
CA ARG A 30 13.94 -35.80 -3.56
C ARG A 30 15.09 -35.11 -2.80
N VAL A 31 15.11 -33.78 -2.77
CA VAL A 31 15.98 -33.03 -1.87
C VAL A 31 15.16 -32.68 -0.64
N GLU A 32 15.46 -33.30 0.48
CA GLU A 32 15.00 -32.80 1.77
C GLU A 32 15.80 -31.54 2.08
N VAL A 33 15.23 -30.39 1.74
CA VAL A 33 15.70 -29.13 2.29
C VAL A 33 15.20 -29.09 3.72
N ARG A 34 16.05 -29.44 4.68
CA ARG A 34 15.84 -28.99 6.05
C ARG A 34 15.97 -27.46 6.02
N ILE A 35 14.83 -26.79 5.83
CA ILE A 35 14.71 -25.37 6.15
C ILE A 35 14.89 -25.34 7.67
N GLY A 36 16.10 -25.05 8.12
CA GLY A 36 16.29 -24.59 9.48
C GLY A 36 15.39 -23.35 9.61
N ILE A 37 14.32 -23.48 10.36
CA ILE A 37 13.57 -22.33 10.83
C ILE A 37 14.60 -21.54 11.62
N VAL A 38 15.15 -20.49 10.98
CA VAL A 38 15.81 -19.44 11.73
C VAL A 38 14.65 -18.78 12.48
N GLU A 39 14.43 -19.24 13.71
CA GLU A 39 13.66 -18.47 14.67
C GLU A 39 14.45 -17.17 14.84
N VAL A 40 14.08 -16.15 14.08
CA VAL A 40 14.48 -14.78 14.37
C VAL A 40 13.71 -14.44 15.64
N ASN A 41 14.32 -14.75 16.79
CA ASN A 41 13.89 -14.22 18.07
C ASN A 41 14.12 -12.71 18.00
N PHE A 42 13.12 -11.98 17.49
CA PHE A 42 13.01 -10.57 17.76
C PHE A 42 12.87 -10.45 19.29
N MET A 43 13.99 -10.19 19.97
CA MET A 43 13.95 -9.78 21.36
C MET A 43 13.02 -8.58 21.43
N LYS A 44 11.86 -8.77 22.07
CA LYS A 44 10.98 -7.64 22.38
C LYS A 44 11.83 -6.66 23.18
N SER A 45 12.17 -5.53 22.60
CA SER A 45 13.10 -4.53 23.14
C SER A 45 12.56 -3.87 24.42
N GLY A 46 11.38 -4.23 24.89
CA GLY A 46 10.70 -3.59 26.02
C GLY A 46 10.28 -2.12 25.73
N LYS A 47 10.67 -1.59 24.59
CA LYS A 47 10.26 -0.24 24.14
C LYS A 47 8.83 -0.28 23.63
N ARG A 48 8.02 0.69 24.03
CA ARG A 48 6.69 0.87 23.44
C ARG A 48 6.84 1.41 22.02
N PRO A 49 5.93 1.03 21.09
CA PRO A 49 5.89 1.62 19.76
C PRO A 49 5.73 3.15 19.85
N ASP A 50 6.56 3.87 19.10
CA ASP A 50 6.54 5.34 19.02
C ASP A 50 6.40 5.75 17.55
N PRO A 51 5.29 6.42 17.16
CA PRO A 51 5.07 6.83 15.78
C PRO A 51 5.98 7.99 15.33
N ASN A 52 6.74 8.58 16.24
CA ASN A 52 7.62 9.72 15.95
C ASN A 52 9.06 9.30 15.64
N VAL A 53 9.41 8.03 15.76
CA VAL A 53 10.71 7.54 15.28
C VAL A 53 10.69 7.43 13.76
N ILE A 54 11.81 7.77 13.10
CA ILE A 54 11.90 7.65 11.64
C ILE A 54 12.07 6.18 11.25
N HIS A 55 13.03 5.48 11.86
CA HIS A 55 13.36 4.08 11.53
C HIS A 55 12.75 3.14 12.57
N PRO A 56 11.62 2.47 12.25
CA PRO A 56 10.94 1.59 13.20
C PRO A 56 11.63 0.24 13.42
N ILE A 57 12.57 -0.14 12.54
CA ILE A 57 13.30 -1.41 12.59
C ILE A 57 14.74 -1.13 12.93
N GLU A 58 15.20 -1.65 14.08
CA GLU A 58 16.59 -1.47 14.53
C GLU A 58 17.59 -2.06 13.54
N GLY A 59 18.57 -1.25 13.12
CA GLY A 59 19.61 -1.66 12.15
C GLY A 59 19.14 -1.75 10.69
N TYR A 60 17.93 -1.28 10.38
CA TYR A 60 17.39 -1.26 9.03
C TYR A 60 16.81 0.13 8.68
N ASP A 61 17.37 0.77 7.67
CA ASP A 61 17.10 2.17 7.29
C ASP A 61 16.28 2.31 5.99
N LYS A 62 15.89 1.20 5.36
CA LYS A 62 15.13 1.20 4.09
C LYS A 62 13.62 1.28 4.28
N GLU A 63 13.15 1.30 5.51
CA GLU A 63 11.76 1.52 5.85
C GLU A 63 11.67 2.64 6.89
N ILE A 64 10.77 3.59 6.66
CA ILE A 64 10.55 4.72 7.55
C ILE A 64 9.08 4.83 7.94
N TYR A 65 8.80 5.31 9.17
CA TYR A 65 7.51 5.93 9.44
C TYR A 65 7.45 7.26 8.70
N VAL A 66 6.39 7.45 7.93
CA VAL A 66 6.26 8.60 7.01
C VAL A 66 6.02 9.90 7.76
N LYS A 67 5.10 9.92 8.74
CA LYS A 67 4.67 11.14 9.43
C LYS A 67 5.81 12.02 9.95
N PRO A 68 6.86 11.51 10.64
CA PRO A 68 7.93 12.35 11.17
C PRO A 68 8.86 12.94 10.11
N THR A 69 8.78 12.51 8.84
CA THR A 69 9.65 12.97 7.75
C THR A 69 9.01 14.05 6.87
N ILE A 70 7.70 14.28 7.02
CA ILE A 70 6.94 15.20 6.17
C ILE A 70 7.31 16.66 6.46
N GLN A 71 7.58 17.40 5.40
CA GLN A 71 7.85 18.83 5.39
C GLN A 71 6.76 19.64 4.68
N ASN A 72 6.13 19.06 3.64
CA ASN A 72 5.08 19.71 2.87
C ASN A 72 3.76 19.75 3.67
N PRO A 73 3.18 20.92 3.98
CA PRO A 73 1.97 21.05 4.79
C PRO A 73 0.70 20.48 4.13
N ASN A 74 0.74 20.22 2.82
CA ASN A 74 -0.37 19.61 2.09
C ASN A 74 -0.28 18.07 2.06
N ILE A 75 0.74 17.47 2.68
CA ILE A 75 0.86 16.03 2.89
C ILE A 75 0.53 15.73 4.34
N LEU A 76 -0.59 15.03 4.58
CA LEU A 76 -1.06 14.69 5.91
C LEU A 76 -1.01 13.17 6.09
N VAL A 77 -0.23 12.68 7.04
CA VAL A 77 -0.05 11.23 7.26
C VAL A 77 -0.32 10.87 8.72
N GLY A 78 -1.09 9.81 8.92
CA GLY A 78 -1.41 9.27 10.24
C GLY A 78 -0.27 8.47 10.87
N ASP A 79 -0.41 8.22 12.17
CA ASP A 79 0.56 7.48 12.97
C ASP A 79 0.80 6.07 12.43
N PHE A 80 2.03 5.58 12.57
CA PHE A 80 2.44 4.21 12.22
C PHE A 80 2.31 3.83 10.73
N THR A 81 1.98 4.77 9.86
CA THR A 81 2.06 4.56 8.41
C THR A 81 3.52 4.56 7.98
N TYR A 82 3.93 3.52 7.26
CA TYR A 82 5.31 3.35 6.81
C TYR A 82 5.40 3.15 5.30
N ILE A 83 6.58 3.46 4.77
CA ILE A 83 6.96 3.18 3.37
C ILE A 83 8.28 2.41 3.33
N ALA A 84 8.38 1.49 2.35
CA ALA A 84 9.62 0.78 2.03
C ALA A 84 10.53 1.63 1.14
N ASP A 85 10.85 2.83 1.61
CA ASP A 85 11.78 3.80 1.00
C ASP A 85 12.26 4.75 2.10
N SER A 86 13.28 5.55 1.81
CA SER A 86 13.84 6.56 2.72
C SER A 86 13.30 7.98 2.50
N ASP A 87 12.54 8.23 1.43
CA ASP A 87 12.00 9.54 1.06
C ASP A 87 10.58 9.42 0.48
N PHE A 88 9.57 9.65 1.33
CA PHE A 88 8.17 9.59 0.91
C PHE A 88 7.78 10.73 -0.03
N GLU A 89 8.28 11.95 0.20
CA GLU A 89 7.81 13.12 -0.57
C GLU A 89 8.19 13.02 -2.05
N SER A 90 9.27 12.33 -2.39
CA SER A 90 9.67 12.07 -3.78
C SER A 90 8.67 11.18 -4.55
N HIS A 91 7.84 10.44 -3.84
CA HIS A 91 6.77 9.61 -4.42
C HIS A 91 5.47 10.35 -4.67
N VAL A 92 5.35 11.62 -4.21
CA VAL A 92 4.20 12.49 -4.48
C VAL A 92 4.56 13.42 -5.64
N THR A 93 4.13 13.03 -6.84
CA THR A 93 4.56 13.67 -8.09
C THR A 93 3.57 14.75 -8.55
N HIS A 94 4.07 15.73 -9.34
CA HIS A 94 3.29 16.87 -9.82
C HIS A 94 2.63 17.66 -8.68
N PHE A 95 3.41 17.86 -7.63
CA PHE A 95 3.00 18.53 -6.42
C PHE A 95 3.92 19.73 -6.18
N TYR A 96 3.44 20.91 -6.48
CA TYR A 96 4.22 22.15 -6.48
C TYR A 96 3.83 23.06 -5.31
N PRO A 97 4.61 24.10 -4.99
CA PRO A 97 4.28 25.04 -3.89
C PRO A 97 2.94 25.76 -4.06
N TRP A 98 2.40 25.82 -5.27
CA TRP A 98 1.09 26.42 -5.60
C TRP A 98 -0.03 25.39 -5.72
N SER A 99 0.24 24.10 -5.56
CA SER A 99 -0.78 23.04 -5.60
C SER A 99 -1.84 23.29 -4.53
N ARG A 100 -3.12 23.10 -4.90
CA ARG A 100 -4.27 23.39 -4.02
C ARG A 100 -4.84 22.13 -3.36
N ASP A 101 -4.57 20.97 -3.93
CA ASP A 101 -4.98 19.68 -3.41
C ASP A 101 -4.05 19.20 -2.29
N LYS A 102 -4.55 18.21 -1.58
CA LYS A 102 -3.81 17.52 -0.52
C LYS A 102 -3.75 16.04 -0.78
N ILE A 103 -2.73 15.41 -0.22
CA ILE A 103 -2.74 13.97 -0.01
C ILE A 103 -2.92 13.70 1.48
N ILE A 104 -3.93 12.89 1.81
CA ILE A 104 -4.28 12.55 3.19
C ILE A 104 -4.21 11.03 3.31
N ILE A 105 -3.32 10.54 4.17
CA ILE A 105 -3.11 9.11 4.40
C ILE A 105 -3.42 8.83 5.87
N GLY A 106 -4.23 7.81 6.12
CA GLY A 106 -4.60 7.37 7.44
C GLY A 106 -3.45 6.73 8.22
N LYS A 107 -3.81 6.09 9.33
CA LYS A 107 -2.90 5.40 10.24
C LYS A 107 -2.65 3.95 9.77
N PHE A 108 -1.50 3.40 10.16
CA PHE A 108 -1.15 1.99 9.96
C PHE A 108 -1.14 1.53 8.51
N CYS A 109 -0.98 2.43 7.54
CA CYS A 109 -0.85 2.05 6.14
C CYS A 109 0.52 1.43 5.86
N GLN A 110 0.54 0.48 4.94
CA GLN A 110 1.75 -0.22 4.49
C GLN A 110 1.99 0.13 3.02
N ILE A 111 3.02 0.94 2.75
CA ILE A 111 3.32 1.42 1.40
C ILE A 111 4.60 0.74 0.93
N ALA A 112 4.48 -0.08 -0.11
CA ALA A 112 5.63 -0.78 -0.68
C ALA A 112 6.51 0.16 -1.53
N ALA A 113 7.71 -0.30 -1.87
CA ALA A 113 8.65 0.46 -2.70
C ALA A 113 8.07 0.80 -4.09
N GLY A 114 8.43 1.98 -4.60
CA GLY A 114 8.07 2.43 -5.94
C GLY A 114 6.58 2.78 -6.11
N VAL A 115 5.82 2.94 -5.03
CA VAL A 115 4.44 3.47 -5.10
C VAL A 115 4.49 4.95 -5.45
N GLU A 116 3.66 5.40 -6.38
CA GLU A 116 3.57 6.81 -6.77
C GLU A 116 2.16 7.36 -6.52
N PHE A 117 2.09 8.59 -6.02
CA PHE A 117 0.87 9.37 -5.87
C PHE A 117 0.95 10.56 -6.82
N VAL A 118 0.15 10.51 -7.88
CA VAL A 118 0.09 11.59 -8.88
C VAL A 118 -0.93 12.63 -8.44
N MET A 119 -0.52 13.89 -8.38
CA MET A 119 -1.40 14.98 -7.93
C MET A 119 -2.05 15.73 -9.10
N ASN A 120 -3.02 16.61 -8.81
CA ASN A 120 -3.84 17.24 -9.84
C ASN A 120 -3.06 18.09 -10.85
N ASP A 121 -1.90 18.63 -10.49
CA ASP A 121 -1.08 19.42 -11.42
C ASP A 121 -0.43 18.60 -12.54
N ALA A 122 -0.60 17.26 -12.54
CA ALA A 122 -0.33 16.40 -13.68
C ALA A 122 -1.36 16.54 -14.82
N ASN A 123 -2.52 17.11 -14.55
CA ASN A 123 -3.58 17.22 -15.53
C ASN A 123 -3.31 18.37 -16.52
N HIS A 124 -3.67 18.15 -17.77
CA HIS A 124 -3.64 19.14 -18.82
C HIS A 124 -5.07 19.51 -19.25
N GLN A 125 -5.24 20.67 -19.86
CA GLN A 125 -6.49 21.07 -20.47
C GLN A 125 -6.87 20.07 -21.58
N MET A 126 -7.99 19.35 -21.44
CA MET A 126 -8.41 18.32 -22.39
C MET A 126 -9.51 18.78 -23.36
N ASN A 127 -10.14 19.93 -23.10
CA ASN A 127 -11.20 20.51 -23.94
C ASN A 127 -10.67 21.51 -24.96
N ALA A 128 -9.34 21.61 -25.17
CA ALA A 128 -8.68 22.40 -26.18
C ALA A 128 -8.20 21.51 -27.34
N VAL A 129 -7.89 22.13 -28.50
CA VAL A 129 -7.33 21.41 -29.65
C VAL A 129 -5.97 20.82 -29.35
N SER A 130 -5.16 21.52 -28.54
CA SER A 130 -3.86 21.06 -28.08
C SER A 130 -3.86 20.90 -26.55
N THR A 131 -3.32 19.81 -26.05
CA THR A 131 -3.08 19.61 -24.62
C THR A 131 -1.72 20.17 -24.18
N PHE A 132 -0.94 20.77 -25.12
CA PHE A 132 0.36 21.33 -24.80
C PHE A 132 0.21 22.56 -23.90
N PRO A 133 0.92 22.62 -22.75
CA PRO A 133 0.70 23.65 -21.72
C PRO A 133 1.49 24.93 -22.05
N PHE A 134 1.14 25.62 -23.13
CA PHE A 134 1.80 26.87 -23.55
C PHE A 134 1.91 27.92 -22.44
N TYR A 135 0.95 27.92 -21.51
CA TYR A 135 0.87 28.87 -20.39
C TYR A 135 1.89 28.64 -19.28
N THR A 136 2.56 27.45 -19.24
CA THR A 136 3.56 27.13 -18.21
C THR A 136 4.99 27.26 -18.70
N LEU A 137 5.19 27.38 -20.03
CA LEU A 137 6.52 27.33 -20.63
C LEU A 137 6.94 28.73 -21.10
N GLU A 138 8.19 29.09 -20.80
CA GLU A 138 8.76 30.39 -21.18
C GLU A 138 8.73 30.60 -22.71
N GLY A 139 8.54 31.86 -23.12
CA GLY A 139 8.56 32.27 -24.52
C GLY A 139 7.22 32.14 -25.24
N TRP A 140 6.18 31.67 -24.58
CA TRP A 140 4.83 31.64 -25.11
C TRP A 140 3.95 32.67 -24.41
N GLU A 141 3.40 33.62 -25.17
CA GLU A 141 2.51 34.66 -24.64
C GLU A 141 1.07 34.13 -24.52
N MET A 142 0.82 33.31 -23.49
CA MET A 142 -0.51 32.75 -23.24
C MET A 142 -0.89 32.88 -21.77
N GLU A 143 -2.08 33.40 -21.48
CA GLU A 143 -2.67 33.40 -20.14
C GLU A 143 -3.06 31.98 -19.71
N GLN A 144 -3.08 31.75 -18.41
CA GLN A 144 -3.55 30.48 -17.86
C GLN A 144 -5.01 30.20 -18.27
N PRO A 145 -5.35 28.96 -18.61
CA PRO A 145 -6.73 28.56 -18.81
C PRO A 145 -7.59 28.86 -17.59
N ALA A 146 -8.88 29.09 -17.81
CA ALA A 146 -9.80 29.22 -16.69
C ALA A 146 -9.79 27.95 -15.81
N SER A 147 -9.97 28.10 -14.52
CA SER A 147 -9.95 26.95 -13.59
C SER A 147 -11.01 25.89 -13.93
N SER A 148 -12.11 26.30 -14.61
CA SER A 148 -13.13 25.38 -15.12
C SER A 148 -12.66 24.48 -16.27
N ASP A 149 -11.60 24.87 -16.95
CA ASP A 149 -11.06 24.13 -18.11
C ASP A 149 -9.93 23.18 -17.71
N MET A 150 -9.44 23.32 -16.48
CA MET A 150 -8.41 22.42 -15.91
C MET A 150 -9.07 21.33 -15.07
N PRO A 151 -8.85 20.05 -15.40
CA PRO A 151 -9.39 18.97 -14.59
C PRO A 151 -8.82 19.04 -13.15
N PHE A 152 -9.72 19.16 -12.19
CA PHE A 152 -9.37 19.15 -10.77
C PHE A 152 -10.29 18.16 -10.03
N LYS A 153 -9.75 17.11 -9.47
CA LYS A 153 -10.49 16.01 -8.87
C LYS A 153 -10.53 16.05 -7.33
N GLY A 154 -10.00 17.11 -6.73
CA GLY A 154 -9.94 17.26 -5.28
C GLY A 154 -8.76 16.53 -4.64
N ASP A 155 -8.84 16.37 -3.32
CA ASP A 155 -7.80 15.74 -2.51
C ASP A 155 -7.76 14.23 -2.74
N THR A 156 -6.55 13.66 -2.75
CA THR A 156 -6.35 12.21 -2.73
C THR A 156 -6.39 11.74 -1.26
N VAL A 157 -7.27 10.78 -0.95
CA VAL A 157 -7.47 10.31 0.42
C VAL A 157 -7.29 8.81 0.50
N ILE A 158 -6.39 8.39 1.37
CA ILE A 158 -6.13 6.99 1.70
C ILE A 158 -6.60 6.76 3.13
N GLY A 159 -7.48 5.80 3.35
CA GLY A 159 -7.97 5.41 4.67
C GLY A 159 -6.90 4.81 5.58
N ASN A 160 -7.33 4.20 6.66
CA ASN A 160 -6.46 3.53 7.62
C ASN A 160 -6.24 2.06 7.25
N ASP A 161 -5.14 1.46 7.70
CA ASP A 161 -4.82 0.04 7.46
C ASP A 161 -4.84 -0.36 5.97
N VAL A 162 -4.46 0.57 5.08
CA VAL A 162 -4.41 0.31 3.63
C VAL A 162 -3.05 -0.26 3.27
N TRP A 163 -3.06 -1.38 2.55
CA TRP A 163 -1.84 -1.94 1.96
C TRP A 163 -1.74 -1.59 0.48
N ILE A 164 -0.67 -0.86 0.11
CA ILE A 164 -0.37 -0.48 -1.27
C ILE A 164 0.84 -1.28 -1.74
N GLY A 165 0.61 -2.15 -2.72
CA GLY A 165 1.62 -3.03 -3.30
C GLY A 165 2.64 -2.31 -4.15
N GLN A 166 3.79 -2.93 -4.34
CA GLN A 166 4.95 -2.39 -5.04
C GLN A 166 4.60 -1.81 -6.43
N ASN A 167 5.16 -0.64 -6.75
CA ASN A 167 4.98 0.06 -8.03
C ASN A 167 3.52 0.37 -8.38
N ALA A 168 2.63 0.44 -7.41
CA ALA A 168 1.27 0.92 -7.68
C ALA A 168 1.27 2.43 -7.90
N VAL A 169 0.37 2.91 -8.76
CA VAL A 169 0.18 4.33 -9.05
C VAL A 169 -1.23 4.73 -8.63
N VAL A 170 -1.35 5.75 -7.80
CA VAL A 170 -2.62 6.35 -7.40
C VAL A 170 -2.81 7.65 -8.15
N LEU A 171 -3.90 7.76 -8.93
CA LEU A 171 -4.21 8.93 -9.73
C LEU A 171 -4.90 10.02 -8.90
N PRO A 172 -4.91 11.29 -9.37
CA PRO A 172 -5.43 12.42 -8.62
C PRO A 172 -6.88 12.24 -8.13
N GLY A 173 -7.16 12.67 -6.91
CA GLY A 173 -8.50 12.75 -6.33
C GLY A 173 -9.15 11.42 -5.95
N VAL A 174 -8.41 10.32 -6.02
CA VAL A 174 -8.91 8.98 -5.66
C VAL A 174 -9.10 8.86 -4.15
N GLN A 175 -10.23 8.23 -3.75
CA GLN A 175 -10.54 7.89 -2.37
C GLN A 175 -10.37 6.38 -2.16
N ILE A 176 -9.43 5.96 -1.31
CA ILE A 176 -9.21 4.56 -0.95
C ILE A 176 -9.68 4.33 0.47
N GLY A 177 -10.68 3.46 0.64
CA GLY A 177 -11.30 3.16 1.93
C GLY A 177 -10.41 2.36 2.88
N ASP A 178 -10.76 2.43 4.19
CA ASP A 178 -10.03 1.72 5.26
C ASP A 178 -9.87 0.23 4.95
N GLY A 179 -8.71 -0.31 5.26
CA GLY A 179 -8.41 -1.73 5.09
C GLY A 179 -8.34 -2.23 3.65
N ALA A 180 -8.37 -1.35 2.64
CA ALA A 180 -8.24 -1.74 1.24
C ALA A 180 -6.83 -2.30 0.93
N ILE A 181 -6.76 -3.11 -0.12
CA ILE A 181 -5.48 -3.62 -0.65
C ILE A 181 -5.38 -3.25 -2.12
N ILE A 182 -4.30 -2.58 -2.46
CA ILE A 182 -3.93 -2.26 -3.84
C ILE A 182 -2.83 -3.24 -4.26
N GLY A 183 -3.10 -4.04 -5.27
CA GLY A 183 -2.12 -5.01 -5.78
C GLY A 183 -0.91 -4.33 -6.44
N ALA A 184 0.21 -5.03 -6.48
CA ALA A 184 1.43 -4.53 -7.11
C ALA A 184 1.20 -4.18 -8.60
N ASN A 185 1.88 -3.12 -9.09
CA ASN A 185 1.79 -2.60 -10.46
C ASN A 185 0.36 -2.19 -10.89
N SER A 186 -0.52 -1.89 -9.94
CA SER A 186 -1.87 -1.42 -10.24
C SER A 186 -1.89 0.09 -10.48
N VAL A 187 -2.78 0.54 -11.38
CA VAL A 187 -3.05 1.97 -11.60
C VAL A 187 -4.47 2.27 -11.14
N VAL A 188 -4.59 2.96 -10.00
CA VAL A 188 -5.85 3.25 -9.33
C VAL A 188 -6.38 4.60 -9.80
N GLY A 189 -7.40 4.59 -10.64
CA GLY A 189 -8.03 5.80 -11.22
C GLY A 189 -9.47 6.05 -10.76
N CYS A 190 -10.00 5.17 -9.91
CA CYS A 190 -11.34 5.26 -9.33
C CYS A 190 -11.29 4.96 -7.84
N ASP A 191 -12.32 5.39 -7.11
CA ASP A 191 -12.44 5.13 -5.68
C ASP A 191 -12.49 3.64 -5.37
N VAL A 192 -11.89 3.26 -4.24
CA VAL A 192 -11.83 1.89 -3.74
C VAL A 192 -12.59 1.79 -2.44
N ALA A 193 -13.61 0.94 -2.40
CA ALA A 193 -14.41 0.72 -1.20
C ALA A 193 -13.56 0.11 -0.06
N PRO A 194 -13.95 0.34 1.21
CA PRO A 194 -13.26 -0.26 2.35
C PRO A 194 -13.12 -1.79 2.24
N TYR A 195 -12.02 -2.33 2.73
CA TYR A 195 -11.72 -3.77 2.75
C TYR A 195 -11.86 -4.45 1.38
N THR A 196 -11.64 -3.69 0.30
CA THR A 196 -11.67 -4.21 -1.07
C THR A 196 -10.25 -4.40 -1.61
N ILE A 197 -10.04 -5.48 -2.34
CA ILE A 197 -8.79 -5.77 -3.05
C ILE A 197 -8.98 -5.38 -4.51
N VAL A 198 -8.12 -4.50 -5.02
CA VAL A 198 -8.08 -4.11 -6.43
C VAL A 198 -6.73 -4.45 -7.04
N ILE A 199 -6.73 -4.82 -8.34
CA ILE A 199 -5.53 -5.19 -9.09
C ILE A 199 -5.60 -4.70 -10.53
N GLY A 200 -4.45 -4.50 -11.16
CA GLY A 200 -4.31 -4.30 -12.60
C GLY A 200 -4.21 -2.84 -13.05
N ASN A 201 -4.09 -2.66 -14.35
CA ASN A 201 -4.05 -1.35 -15.01
C ASN A 201 -5.05 -1.36 -16.19
N PRO A 202 -6.19 -0.64 -16.09
CA PRO A 202 -6.68 0.05 -14.89
C PRO A 202 -7.01 -0.92 -13.76
N ALA A 203 -6.90 -0.44 -12.50
CA ALA A 203 -7.23 -1.26 -11.33
C ALA A 203 -8.73 -1.59 -11.30
N ASN A 204 -9.03 -2.87 -11.12
CA ASN A 204 -10.38 -3.39 -11.01
C ASN A 204 -10.54 -4.19 -9.71
N VAL A 205 -11.76 -4.24 -9.20
CA VAL A 205 -12.09 -5.01 -8.00
C VAL A 205 -11.85 -6.51 -8.26
N LEU A 206 -10.97 -7.10 -7.47
CA LEU A 206 -10.77 -8.55 -7.44
C LEU A 206 -11.81 -9.22 -6.52
N ARG A 207 -11.92 -8.73 -5.27
CA ARG A 207 -12.90 -9.19 -4.26
C ARG A 207 -12.86 -8.29 -3.03
N LYS A 208 -13.86 -8.45 -2.16
CA LYS A 208 -13.75 -7.96 -0.77
C LYS A 208 -12.85 -8.89 0.05
N ARG A 209 -12.22 -8.35 1.09
CA ARG A 209 -11.41 -9.13 2.06
C ARG A 209 -12.30 -10.03 2.91
N PHE A 210 -13.44 -9.51 3.31
CA PHE A 210 -14.42 -10.11 4.22
C PHE A 210 -15.83 -9.91 3.67
N ASP A 211 -16.83 -10.54 4.29
CA ASP A 211 -18.23 -10.25 4.03
C ASP A 211 -18.66 -8.89 4.62
N ASP A 212 -19.84 -8.45 4.24
CA ASP A 212 -20.34 -7.11 4.57
C ASP A 212 -20.58 -6.92 6.08
N GLU A 213 -20.97 -7.97 6.80
CA GLU A 213 -21.18 -7.92 8.24
C GLU A 213 -19.86 -7.63 8.98
N LEU A 214 -18.81 -8.38 8.65
CA LEU A 214 -17.52 -8.19 9.28
C LEU A 214 -16.90 -6.84 8.91
N ILE A 215 -17.06 -6.40 7.66
CA ILE A 215 -16.62 -5.07 7.22
C ILE A 215 -17.31 -3.98 8.06
N ASP A 216 -18.64 -4.05 8.24
CA ASP A 216 -19.38 -3.09 9.06
C ASP A 216 -18.89 -3.07 10.53
N LEU A 217 -18.67 -4.25 11.12
CA LEU A 217 -18.12 -4.35 12.47
C LEU A 217 -16.74 -3.68 12.58
N LEU A 218 -15.84 -3.95 11.64
CA LEU A 218 -14.49 -3.37 11.61
C LEU A 218 -14.51 -1.85 11.44
N LEU A 219 -15.36 -1.33 10.55
CA LEU A 219 -15.53 0.11 10.32
C LEU A 219 -16.12 0.83 11.52
N ARG A 220 -16.97 0.18 12.32
CA ARG A 220 -17.49 0.74 13.59
C ARG A 220 -16.47 0.63 14.71
N PHE A 221 -15.74 -0.48 14.79
CA PHE A 221 -14.77 -0.73 15.85
C PHE A 221 -13.55 0.20 15.77
N ARG A 222 -13.10 0.55 14.55
CA ARG A 222 -12.01 1.50 14.27
C ARG A 222 -10.80 1.28 15.18
N TRP A 223 -10.20 0.10 15.12
CA TRP A 223 -9.09 -0.28 16.00
C TRP A 223 -7.89 0.69 15.91
N TRP A 224 -7.69 1.32 14.78
CA TRP A 224 -6.61 2.30 14.54
C TRP A 224 -6.78 3.63 15.30
N ASP A 225 -7.93 3.90 15.90
CA ASP A 225 -8.18 5.08 16.74
C ASP A 225 -7.99 4.82 18.23
N LYS A 226 -7.67 3.59 18.59
CA LYS A 226 -7.41 3.20 19.98
C LYS A 226 -5.99 3.56 20.40
N SER A 227 -5.75 3.69 21.70
CA SER A 227 -4.42 3.91 22.24
C SER A 227 -3.48 2.73 21.95
N VAL A 228 -2.17 2.98 21.92
CA VAL A 228 -1.15 1.93 21.71
C VAL A 228 -1.31 0.77 22.70
N ALA A 229 -1.67 1.07 23.97
CA ALA A 229 -1.87 0.03 24.98
C ALA A 229 -3.12 -0.84 24.69
N GLU A 230 -4.19 -0.25 24.19
CA GLU A 230 -5.38 -0.98 23.76
C GLU A 230 -5.06 -1.83 22.53
N ILE A 231 -4.38 -1.25 21.52
CA ILE A 231 -3.96 -1.98 20.31
C ILE A 231 -3.10 -3.19 20.68
N ASP A 232 -2.13 -3.04 21.60
CA ASP A 232 -1.29 -4.15 22.06
C ASP A 232 -2.14 -5.30 22.62
N SER A 233 -3.20 -4.99 23.36
CA SER A 233 -4.15 -5.98 23.89
C SER A 233 -5.03 -6.61 22.79
N LEU A 234 -5.21 -5.92 21.66
CA LEU A 234 -6.04 -6.35 20.52
C LEU A 234 -5.25 -7.18 19.49
N ILE A 235 -3.91 -7.16 19.52
CA ILE A 235 -3.07 -7.90 18.55
C ILE A 235 -3.54 -9.35 18.37
N PRO A 236 -3.87 -10.13 19.41
CA PRO A 236 -4.35 -11.50 19.24
C PRO A 236 -5.63 -11.65 18.42
N ILE A 237 -6.48 -10.60 18.38
CA ILE A 237 -7.70 -10.57 17.58
C ILE A 237 -7.41 -9.97 16.19
N LEU A 238 -6.64 -8.90 16.12
CA LEU A 238 -6.27 -8.27 14.85
C LEU A 238 -5.47 -9.19 13.92
N THR A 239 -4.76 -10.16 14.48
CA THR A 239 -3.96 -11.16 13.73
C THR A 239 -4.62 -12.54 13.66
N CYS A 240 -5.86 -12.67 14.14
CA CYS A 240 -6.59 -13.94 14.16
C CYS A 240 -7.13 -14.28 12.77
N SER A 241 -6.93 -15.52 12.33
CA SER A 241 -7.49 -16.05 11.08
C SER A 241 -8.85 -16.71 11.26
N ASP A 242 -9.30 -16.97 12.50
CA ASP A 242 -10.64 -17.44 12.83
C ASP A 242 -11.60 -16.25 12.85
N LEU A 243 -12.27 -16.02 11.73
CA LEU A 243 -13.15 -14.87 11.55
C LEU A 243 -14.42 -14.92 12.40
N GLU A 244 -14.88 -16.10 12.78
CA GLU A 244 -16.06 -16.22 13.67
C GLU A 244 -15.69 -15.73 15.09
N ARG A 245 -14.55 -16.15 15.59
CA ARG A 245 -14.02 -15.63 16.86
C ARG A 245 -13.80 -14.11 16.80
N VAL A 246 -13.28 -13.59 15.68
CA VAL A 246 -13.13 -12.14 15.49
C VAL A 246 -14.47 -11.42 15.58
N ARG A 247 -15.54 -11.95 14.95
CA ARG A 247 -16.89 -11.36 15.02
C ARG A 247 -17.42 -11.28 16.44
N GLU A 248 -17.32 -12.39 17.17
CA GLU A 248 -17.79 -12.46 18.55
C GLU A 248 -17.10 -11.45 19.44
N GLU A 249 -15.76 -11.36 19.35
CA GLU A 249 -14.96 -10.41 20.10
C GLU A 249 -15.27 -8.95 19.74
N LEU A 250 -15.46 -8.64 18.46
CA LEU A 250 -15.81 -7.30 18.03
C LEU A 250 -17.22 -6.90 18.51
N LYS A 251 -18.19 -7.81 18.39
CA LYS A 251 -19.57 -7.58 18.90
C LYS A 251 -19.58 -7.35 20.41
N ALA A 252 -18.76 -8.04 21.16
CA ALA A 252 -18.67 -7.88 22.62
C ALA A 252 -18.04 -6.55 23.05
N ARG A 253 -17.32 -5.87 22.16
CA ARG A 253 -16.57 -4.65 22.46
C ARG A 253 -17.19 -3.37 21.84
N LEU A 254 -18.20 -3.50 20.98
CA LEU A 254 -18.98 -2.40 20.40
C LEU A 254 -20.17 -2.05 21.26
#